data_a5a566fe1f174f147b4d7a101209ff12
#
_entry.id   a5a566fe1f174f147b4d7a101209ff12
#
_cell.length_a   1.000
_cell.length_b   1.000
_cell.length_c   1.000
_cell.angle_alpha   90.00
_cell.angle_beta   90.00
_cell.angle_gamma   90.00
#
_symmetry.space_group_name_H-M   'P 1'
#
loop_
_entity.id
_entity.type
_entity.pdbx_description
1 polymer ?
#
loop_
_entity_poly.entity_id
_entity_poly.type
_entity_poly.pdbx_seq_one_letter_code
_entity_poly.pdbx_strand_id
1 'polypeptide(L)'
;TIAAGVIHLTNRVIVASSQLKEMLDFSNHNYYNWRFGKIYYTKKGKGSPLLLIHDTMPGASGYEWSRVEDQLAQEHTVYTLDLLGCGRSEKAGITYTNFLFVQIICDFIKNVIKEKTDIIASGFSCSFVTTAAAYDKESINKIMFINPVSMISLAQTTTKKDKLFKFFIELPIFGTFIYHIIVSRETINDFFLDKLYYNPFHVDKDVLDAYYEAAH
;
A
#
# COMPACT_ATOMS: atom_id res chain seq x y z
N THR A 1 -31.85 5.11 10.71
CA THR A 1 -32.01 6.29 11.58
C THR A 1 -31.36 7.53 10.93
N ILE A 2 -31.82 8.74 11.29
CA ILE A 2 -31.24 9.98 10.74
C ILE A 2 -29.74 10.07 10.98
N ALA A 3 -29.24 9.68 12.15
CA ALA A 3 -27.82 9.67 12.48
C ALA A 3 -26.98 8.80 11.50
N ALA A 4 -27.44 7.61 11.18
CA ALA A 4 -26.74 6.76 10.21
C ALA A 4 -26.71 7.37 8.80
N GLY A 5 -27.78 8.06 8.40
CA GLY A 5 -27.82 8.80 7.14
C GLY A 5 -26.82 9.96 7.07
N VAL A 6 -26.71 10.73 8.15
CA VAL A 6 -25.72 11.82 8.26
C VAL A 6 -24.30 11.28 8.20
N ILE A 7 -24.00 10.24 8.98
CA ILE A 7 -22.66 9.61 8.98
C ILE A 7 -22.32 9.04 7.59
N HIS A 8 -23.27 8.40 6.92
CA HIS A 8 -23.04 7.88 5.57
C HIS A 8 -22.73 9.01 4.57
N LEU A 9 -23.48 10.12 4.64
CA LEU A 9 -23.23 11.28 3.80
C LEU A 9 -21.85 11.89 4.09
N THR A 10 -21.49 12.04 5.37
CA THR A 10 -20.17 12.52 5.78
C THR A 10 -19.04 11.64 5.21
N ASN A 11 -19.16 10.32 5.31
CA ASN A 11 -18.19 9.40 4.74
C ASN A 11 -18.02 9.61 3.22
N ARG A 12 -19.11 9.80 2.49
CA ARG A 12 -19.06 10.07 1.05
C ARG A 12 -18.40 11.39 0.70
N VAL A 13 -18.66 12.44 1.50
CA VAL A 13 -18.03 13.76 1.32
C VAL A 13 -16.53 13.67 1.57
N ILE A 14 -16.10 12.95 2.60
CA ILE A 14 -14.67 12.76 2.90
C ILE A 14 -13.98 12.08 1.72
N VAL A 15 -14.50 10.95 1.21
CA VAL A 15 -13.94 10.23 0.06
C VAL A 15 -13.91 11.14 -1.17
N ALA A 16 -15.00 11.83 -1.50
CA ALA A 16 -15.02 12.73 -2.65
C ALA A 16 -14.01 13.89 -2.50
N SER A 17 -13.85 14.42 -1.29
CA SER A 17 -12.89 15.50 -1.03
C SER A 17 -11.43 15.04 -1.05
N SER A 18 -11.14 13.77 -0.73
CA SER A 18 -9.78 13.24 -0.77
C SER A 18 -9.24 13.16 -2.19
N GLN A 19 -10.10 12.93 -3.17
CA GLN A 19 -9.77 12.75 -4.58
C GLN A 19 -9.67 14.06 -5.37
N LEU A 20 -9.97 15.23 -4.76
CA LEU A 20 -9.99 16.52 -5.47
C LEU A 20 -8.64 16.98 -6.04
N LYS A 21 -7.53 16.46 -5.51
CA LYS A 21 -6.18 16.85 -5.94
C LYS A 21 -5.60 15.93 -7.00
N GLU A 22 -6.23 14.78 -7.24
CA GLU A 22 -5.81 13.80 -8.24
C GLU A 22 -4.30 13.47 -8.16
N MET A 23 -3.80 13.30 -6.92
CA MET A 23 -2.38 13.02 -6.66
C MET A 23 -1.97 11.64 -7.15
N LEU A 24 -2.91 10.69 -7.16
CA LEU A 24 -2.73 9.37 -7.71
C LEU A 24 -3.14 9.39 -9.18
N ASP A 25 -2.18 9.32 -10.09
CA ASP A 25 -2.47 9.23 -11.52
C ASP A 25 -3.11 7.88 -11.88
N PHE A 26 -4.35 7.95 -12.34
CA PHE A 26 -5.12 6.80 -12.85
C PHE A 26 -5.09 6.68 -14.38
N SER A 27 -4.34 7.55 -15.08
CA SER A 27 -4.29 7.56 -16.55
C SER A 27 -3.62 6.32 -17.13
N ASN A 28 -2.74 5.69 -16.38
CA ASN A 28 -2.07 4.46 -16.75
C ASN A 28 -2.88 3.25 -16.27
N HIS A 29 -3.62 2.61 -17.20
CA HIS A 29 -4.59 1.56 -16.87
C HIS A 29 -4.01 0.15 -16.86
N ASN A 30 -2.82 -0.05 -16.29
CA ASN A 30 -2.28 -1.39 -16.13
C ASN A 30 -2.88 -2.05 -14.88
N TYR A 31 -3.71 -3.05 -15.09
CA TYR A 31 -4.28 -3.86 -14.04
C TYR A 31 -3.98 -5.33 -14.28
N TYR A 32 -3.50 -6.00 -13.24
CA TYR A 32 -3.43 -7.44 -13.19
C TYR A 32 -4.72 -7.98 -12.56
N ASN A 33 -5.52 -8.71 -13.33
CA ASN A 33 -6.72 -9.36 -12.82
C ASN A 33 -6.32 -10.57 -11.98
N TRP A 34 -6.24 -10.37 -10.68
CA TRP A 34 -5.94 -11.43 -9.73
C TRP A 34 -7.23 -12.01 -9.15
N ARG A 35 -7.18 -13.21 -8.56
CA ARG A 35 -8.36 -13.99 -8.12
C ARG A 35 -9.33 -13.27 -7.17
N PHE A 36 -8.85 -12.29 -6.40
CA PHE A 36 -9.67 -11.56 -5.42
C PHE A 36 -9.80 -10.07 -5.73
N GLY A 37 -9.32 -9.61 -6.87
CA GLY A 37 -9.49 -8.22 -7.28
C GLY A 37 -8.44 -7.76 -8.27
N LYS A 38 -8.62 -6.55 -8.77
CA LYS A 38 -7.71 -5.91 -9.72
C LYS A 38 -6.55 -5.26 -8.97
N ILE A 39 -5.34 -5.59 -9.38
CA ILE A 39 -4.11 -5.06 -8.82
C ILE A 39 -3.52 -4.06 -9.81
N TYR A 40 -3.43 -2.80 -9.40
CA TYR A 40 -2.83 -1.74 -10.20
C TYR A 40 -1.30 -1.84 -10.19
N TYR A 41 -0.69 -1.57 -11.33
CA TYR A 41 0.76 -1.43 -11.41
C TYR A 41 1.16 -0.45 -12.53
N THR A 42 2.34 0.14 -12.39
CA THR A 42 3.01 0.87 -13.46
C THR A 42 4.15 0.01 -14.03
N LYS A 43 4.53 0.33 -15.28
CA LYS A 43 5.68 -0.27 -15.94
C LYS A 43 6.43 0.81 -16.68
N LYS A 44 7.70 1.04 -16.34
CA LYS A 44 8.55 2.07 -16.96
C LYS A 44 9.94 1.52 -17.26
N GLY A 45 10.60 2.13 -18.26
CA GLY A 45 11.99 1.82 -18.58
C GLY A 45 12.19 0.55 -19.41
N LYS A 46 13.47 0.18 -19.57
CA LYS A 46 13.92 -1.02 -20.28
C LYS A 46 15.18 -1.57 -19.58
N GLY A 47 15.28 -2.89 -19.51
CA GLY A 47 16.40 -3.58 -18.85
C GLY A 47 15.90 -4.74 -18.01
N SER A 48 16.73 -5.21 -17.06
CA SER A 48 16.35 -6.28 -16.14
C SER A 48 15.13 -5.89 -15.29
N PRO A 49 14.21 -6.81 -15.01
CA PRO A 49 13.00 -6.48 -14.25
C PRO A 49 13.31 -6.15 -12.79
N LEU A 50 12.69 -5.07 -12.31
CA LEU A 50 12.76 -4.58 -10.94
C LEU A 50 11.34 -4.33 -10.44
N LEU A 51 10.96 -4.99 -9.34
CA LEU A 51 9.66 -4.85 -8.70
C LEU A 51 9.78 -3.98 -7.44
N LEU A 52 9.01 -2.90 -7.38
CA LEU A 52 8.92 -2.00 -6.22
C LEU A 52 7.64 -2.29 -5.44
N ILE A 53 7.76 -2.57 -4.14
CA ILE A 53 6.65 -2.92 -3.25
C ILE A 53 6.65 -1.96 -2.05
N HIS A 54 5.59 -1.17 -1.95
CA HIS A 54 5.38 -0.19 -0.88
C HIS A 54 5.04 -0.86 0.47
N ASP A 55 5.13 -0.10 1.56
CA ASP A 55 4.69 -0.52 2.89
C ASP A 55 3.16 -0.74 2.94
N THR A 56 2.64 -1.33 4.00
CA THR A 56 1.20 -1.61 4.21
C THR A 56 0.52 -0.69 5.21
N MET A 57 1.12 0.45 5.51
CA MET A 57 0.47 1.46 6.34
C MET A 57 -0.75 2.10 5.63
N PRO A 58 -1.72 2.66 6.37
CA PRO A 58 -2.82 3.38 5.75
C PRO A 58 -2.34 4.50 4.82
N GLY A 59 -2.87 4.52 3.60
CA GLY A 59 -2.47 5.48 2.58
C GLY A 59 -1.20 5.12 1.80
N ALA A 60 -0.53 4.02 2.12
CA ALA A 60 0.60 3.55 1.32
C ALA A 60 0.14 3.08 -0.08
N SER A 61 0.96 3.38 -1.06
CA SER A 61 0.75 3.00 -2.46
C SER A 61 2.09 3.08 -3.21
N GLY A 62 2.10 2.71 -4.47
CA GLY A 62 3.28 2.88 -5.34
C GLY A 62 3.79 4.32 -5.44
N TYR A 63 3.00 5.32 -5.00
CA TYR A 63 3.45 6.70 -4.90
C TYR A 63 4.70 6.87 -4.01
N GLU A 64 4.91 5.97 -3.06
CA GLU A 64 6.12 5.90 -2.22
C GLU A 64 7.41 5.95 -3.06
N TRP A 65 7.38 5.38 -4.24
CA TRP A 65 8.52 5.27 -5.16
C TRP A 65 8.62 6.39 -6.19
N SER A 66 7.69 7.33 -6.21
CA SER A 66 7.57 8.38 -7.23
C SER A 66 8.84 9.19 -7.47
N ARG A 67 9.66 9.38 -6.43
CA ARG A 67 10.90 10.16 -6.51
C ARG A 67 12.10 9.40 -7.08
N VAL A 68 12.06 8.07 -7.07
CA VAL A 68 13.18 7.23 -7.50
C VAL A 68 12.85 6.38 -8.72
N GLU A 69 11.57 6.18 -9.03
CA GLU A 69 11.09 5.32 -10.11
C GLU A 69 11.72 5.71 -11.47
N ASP A 70 11.72 6.98 -11.81
CA ASP A 70 12.25 7.45 -13.09
C ASP A 70 13.78 7.26 -13.22
N GLN A 71 14.50 7.38 -12.12
CA GLN A 71 15.94 7.13 -12.10
C GLN A 71 16.23 5.63 -12.26
N LEU A 72 15.51 4.77 -11.55
CA LEU A 72 15.64 3.32 -11.67
C LEU A 72 15.25 2.83 -13.06
N ALA A 73 14.28 3.49 -13.71
CA ALA A 73 13.82 3.15 -15.04
C ALA A 73 14.83 3.45 -16.17
N GLN A 74 15.94 4.13 -15.87
CA GLN A 74 17.02 4.33 -16.84
C GLN A 74 17.79 3.03 -17.15
N GLU A 75 17.89 2.12 -16.15
CA GLU A 75 18.65 0.87 -16.26
C GLU A 75 17.81 -0.38 -16.12
N HIS A 76 16.57 -0.25 -15.61
CA HIS A 76 15.66 -1.36 -15.32
C HIS A 76 14.32 -1.23 -16.02
N THR A 77 13.65 -2.35 -16.23
CA THR A 77 12.20 -2.37 -16.43
C THR A 77 11.55 -2.39 -15.05
N VAL A 78 11.15 -1.20 -14.58
CA VAL A 78 10.58 -1.01 -13.23
C VAL A 78 9.09 -1.29 -13.25
N TYR A 79 8.65 -2.17 -12.36
CA TYR A 79 7.26 -2.43 -12.06
C TYR A 79 6.96 -1.89 -10.66
N THR A 80 6.04 -0.93 -10.55
CA THR A 80 5.60 -0.40 -9.26
C THR A 80 4.18 -0.90 -8.99
N LEU A 81 4.03 -1.66 -7.92
CA LEU A 81 2.80 -2.38 -7.57
C LEU A 81 2.06 -1.65 -6.44
N ASP A 82 0.77 -1.39 -6.62
CA ASP A 82 -0.12 -1.10 -5.50
C ASP A 82 -0.67 -2.45 -4.98
N LEU A 83 -0.35 -2.81 -3.75
CA LEU A 83 -0.86 -4.05 -3.15
C LEU A 83 -2.39 -4.04 -3.08
N LEU A 84 -3.02 -5.21 -3.17
CA LEU A 84 -4.47 -5.32 -3.05
C LEU A 84 -4.96 -4.68 -1.75
N GLY A 85 -5.99 -3.85 -1.82
CA GLY A 85 -6.47 -3.05 -0.69
C GLY A 85 -5.78 -1.70 -0.50
N CYS A 86 -4.72 -1.40 -1.26
CA CYS A 86 -3.94 -0.18 -1.15
C CYS A 86 -4.03 0.65 -2.44
N GLY A 87 -3.83 1.96 -2.32
CA GLY A 87 -3.73 2.88 -3.45
C GLY A 87 -4.85 2.72 -4.47
N ARG A 88 -4.46 2.51 -5.73
CA ARG A 88 -5.34 2.34 -6.90
C ARG A 88 -5.82 0.91 -7.11
N SER A 89 -5.29 -0.06 -6.35
CA SER A 89 -5.77 -1.44 -6.39
C SER A 89 -7.14 -1.59 -5.76
N GLU A 90 -7.87 -2.63 -6.17
CA GLU A 90 -9.20 -2.91 -5.66
C GLU A 90 -9.17 -3.15 -4.14
N LYS A 91 -10.12 -2.52 -3.44
CA LYS A 91 -10.31 -2.67 -1.99
C LYS A 91 -11.33 -3.80 -1.74
N ALA A 92 -10.91 -5.05 -1.96
CA ALA A 92 -11.77 -6.22 -1.84
C ALA A 92 -12.23 -6.46 -0.40
N GLY A 93 -13.50 -6.84 -0.22
CA GLY A 93 -14.10 -7.15 1.09
C GLY A 93 -13.70 -8.52 1.64
N ILE A 94 -12.40 -8.77 1.76
CA ILE A 94 -11.81 -10.04 2.22
C ILE A 94 -10.90 -9.84 3.44
N THR A 95 -10.51 -10.91 4.09
CA THR A 95 -9.47 -10.85 5.12
C THR A 95 -8.09 -10.81 4.48
N TYR A 96 -7.37 -9.72 4.67
CA TYR A 96 -5.99 -9.54 4.22
C TYR A 96 -5.05 -10.26 5.19
N THR A 97 -4.34 -11.27 4.69
CA THR A 97 -3.35 -12.03 5.45
C THR A 97 -1.96 -11.84 4.85
N ASN A 98 -0.92 -12.04 5.65
CA ASN A 98 0.46 -11.98 5.16
C ASN A 98 0.66 -12.93 3.97
N PHE A 99 0.08 -14.14 4.04
CA PHE A 99 0.20 -15.14 2.98
C PHE A 99 -0.51 -14.72 1.68
N LEU A 100 -1.60 -13.93 1.76
CA LEU A 100 -2.26 -13.36 0.60
C LEU A 100 -1.30 -12.45 -0.18
N PHE A 101 -0.56 -11.58 0.51
CA PHE A 101 0.42 -10.70 -0.14
C PHE A 101 1.61 -11.48 -0.71
N VAL A 102 2.07 -12.53 -0.03
CA VAL A 102 3.07 -13.46 -0.56
C VAL A 102 2.62 -14.06 -1.91
N GLN A 103 1.39 -14.53 -1.97
CA GLN A 103 0.81 -15.09 -3.20
C GLN A 103 0.69 -14.04 -4.30
N ILE A 104 0.29 -12.80 -3.98
CA ILE A 104 0.21 -11.71 -4.96
C ILE A 104 1.58 -11.48 -5.59
N ILE A 105 2.64 -11.40 -4.79
CA ILE A 105 4.01 -11.16 -5.27
C ILE A 105 4.45 -12.28 -6.20
N CYS A 106 4.32 -13.53 -5.77
CA CYS A 106 4.71 -14.69 -6.59
C CYS A 106 3.89 -14.76 -7.89
N ASP A 107 2.57 -14.61 -7.81
CA ASP A 107 1.67 -14.67 -8.96
C ASP A 107 1.93 -13.49 -9.93
N PHE A 108 2.24 -12.30 -9.43
CA PHE A 108 2.57 -11.14 -10.24
C PHE A 108 3.87 -11.35 -11.01
N ILE A 109 4.93 -11.82 -10.36
CA ILE A 109 6.20 -12.14 -11.04
C ILE A 109 5.96 -13.20 -12.11
N LYS A 110 5.26 -14.28 -11.78
CA LYS A 110 5.02 -15.41 -12.69
C LYS A 110 4.13 -15.05 -13.89
N ASN A 111 3.09 -14.27 -13.69
CA ASN A 111 2.07 -14.04 -14.72
C ASN A 111 2.24 -12.73 -15.48
N VAL A 112 2.82 -11.69 -14.85
CA VAL A 112 2.99 -10.36 -15.45
C VAL A 112 4.43 -10.13 -15.89
N ILE A 113 5.41 -10.30 -14.99
CA ILE A 113 6.82 -10.04 -15.30
C ILE A 113 7.43 -11.18 -16.13
N LYS A 114 7.21 -12.44 -15.72
CA LYS A 114 7.61 -13.68 -16.39
C LYS A 114 9.13 -13.89 -16.51
N GLU A 115 9.89 -13.17 -15.71
CA GLU A 115 11.35 -13.23 -15.67
C GLU A 115 11.82 -13.20 -14.23
N LYS A 116 13.04 -13.68 -13.98
CA LYS A 116 13.67 -13.61 -12.68
C LYS A 116 13.88 -12.15 -12.28
N THR A 117 13.31 -11.72 -11.15
CA THR A 117 13.06 -10.32 -10.82
C THR A 117 13.85 -9.89 -9.60
N ASP A 118 14.47 -8.71 -9.65
CA ASP A 118 14.98 -8.00 -8.48
C ASP A 118 13.82 -7.29 -7.77
N ILE A 119 13.86 -7.23 -6.43
CA ILE A 119 12.78 -6.62 -5.64
C ILE A 119 13.35 -5.58 -4.68
N ILE A 120 12.71 -4.42 -4.61
CA ILE A 120 12.88 -3.45 -3.54
C ILE A 120 11.56 -3.39 -2.76
N ALA A 121 11.61 -3.59 -1.45
CA ALA A 121 10.44 -3.53 -0.59
C ALA A 121 10.69 -2.66 0.63
N SER A 122 9.65 -1.99 1.11
CA SER A 122 9.71 -1.15 2.30
C SER A 122 8.85 -1.68 3.45
N GLY A 123 9.21 -1.30 4.66
CA GLY A 123 8.45 -1.50 5.88
C GLY A 123 8.03 -2.95 6.13
N PHE A 124 6.74 -3.15 6.35
CA PHE A 124 6.16 -4.47 6.63
C PHE A 124 6.18 -5.41 5.42
N SER A 125 6.17 -4.87 4.19
CA SER A 125 6.22 -5.67 2.97
C SER A 125 7.52 -6.44 2.79
N CYS A 126 8.60 -6.03 3.48
CA CYS A 126 9.85 -6.81 3.53
C CYS A 126 9.62 -8.24 4.04
N SER A 127 8.68 -8.44 4.97
CA SER A 127 8.34 -9.77 5.51
C SER A 127 7.64 -10.65 4.47
N PHE A 128 6.80 -10.05 3.62
CA PHE A 128 6.13 -10.77 2.54
C PHE A 128 7.13 -11.21 1.48
N VAL A 129 8.05 -10.30 1.10
CA VAL A 129 9.10 -10.59 0.12
C VAL A 129 10.06 -11.66 0.63
N THR A 130 10.44 -11.61 1.91
CA THR A 130 11.25 -12.66 2.54
C THR A 130 10.57 -14.03 2.43
N THR A 131 9.27 -14.08 2.73
CA THR A 131 8.49 -15.32 2.64
C THR A 131 8.30 -15.77 1.18
N ALA A 132 8.05 -14.85 0.25
CA ALA A 132 7.95 -15.14 -1.17
C ALA A 132 9.25 -15.74 -1.72
N ALA A 133 10.40 -15.17 -1.34
CA ALA A 133 11.71 -15.68 -1.75
C ALA A 133 12.03 -17.07 -1.18
N ALA A 134 11.54 -17.37 0.02
CA ALA A 134 11.67 -18.73 0.58
C ALA A 134 10.77 -19.74 -0.14
N TYR A 135 9.60 -19.29 -0.62
CA TYR A 135 8.61 -20.12 -1.31
C TYR A 135 8.97 -20.34 -2.78
N ASP A 136 9.43 -19.32 -3.49
CA ASP A 136 9.78 -19.37 -4.93
C ASP A 136 11.16 -18.73 -5.18
N LYS A 137 12.20 -19.53 -4.93
CA LYS A 137 13.60 -19.11 -5.07
C LYS A 137 14.02 -18.84 -6.52
N GLU A 138 13.33 -19.43 -7.48
CA GLU A 138 13.71 -19.34 -8.89
C GLU A 138 13.26 -18.02 -9.52
N SER A 139 12.15 -17.47 -9.04
CA SER A 139 11.56 -16.27 -9.60
C SER A 139 12.14 -14.96 -9.04
N ILE A 140 12.82 -15.00 -7.89
CA ILE A 140 13.40 -13.83 -7.24
C ILE A 140 14.92 -13.89 -7.31
N ASN A 141 15.55 -12.79 -7.76
CA ASN A 141 17.00 -12.70 -7.93
C ASN A 141 17.68 -12.03 -6.73
N LYS A 142 17.57 -10.71 -6.62
CA LYS A 142 18.13 -9.92 -5.53
C LYS A 142 17.00 -9.22 -4.78
N ILE A 143 17.23 -8.95 -3.51
CA ILE A 143 16.26 -8.26 -2.68
C ILE A 143 16.97 -7.13 -1.94
N MET A 144 16.36 -5.94 -1.97
CA MET A 144 16.75 -4.79 -1.16
C MET A 144 15.62 -4.43 -0.21
N PHE A 145 15.92 -4.30 1.06
CA PHE A 145 14.97 -3.90 2.08
C PHE A 145 15.21 -2.46 2.54
N ILE A 146 14.14 -1.69 2.63
CA ILE A 146 14.15 -0.32 3.15
C ILE A 146 13.32 -0.28 4.43
N ASN A 147 13.94 0.10 5.53
CA ASN A 147 13.33 0.18 6.86
C ASN A 147 12.48 -1.06 7.24
N PRO A 148 13.02 -2.29 7.16
CA PRO A 148 12.26 -3.48 7.48
C PRO A 148 11.76 -3.45 8.92
N VAL A 149 10.54 -3.92 9.14
CA VAL A 149 9.97 -4.05 10.49
C VAL A 149 10.78 -5.06 11.31
N SER A 150 11.00 -4.76 12.59
CA SER A 150 11.79 -5.62 13.46
C SER A 150 11.15 -7.01 13.65
N MET A 151 11.98 -8.04 13.85
CA MET A 151 11.51 -9.39 14.15
C MET A 151 10.63 -9.44 15.42
N ILE A 152 10.90 -8.58 16.39
CA ILE A 152 10.11 -8.48 17.64
C ILE A 152 8.70 -7.98 17.30
N SER A 153 8.58 -6.97 16.46
CA SER A 153 7.27 -6.45 16.01
C SER A 153 6.48 -7.49 15.22
N LEU A 154 7.15 -8.28 14.38
CA LEU A 154 6.52 -9.37 13.61
C LEU A 154 6.04 -10.52 14.50
N ALA A 155 6.67 -10.75 15.63
CA ALA A 155 6.31 -11.80 16.58
C ALA A 155 5.18 -11.40 17.54
N GLN A 156 4.72 -10.14 17.50
CA GLN A 156 3.61 -9.70 18.36
C GLN A 156 2.31 -10.41 18.02
N THR A 157 1.64 -10.91 19.04
CA THR A 157 0.32 -11.54 18.90
C THR A 157 -0.80 -10.54 19.14
N THR A 158 -1.91 -10.71 18.45
CA THR A 158 -3.10 -9.86 18.64
C THR A 158 -3.65 -9.94 20.05
N THR A 159 -3.85 -8.79 20.67
CA THR A 159 -4.40 -8.65 22.02
C THR A 159 -5.94 -8.64 22.00
N LYS A 160 -6.57 -8.70 23.19
CA LYS A 160 -8.03 -8.51 23.32
C LYS A 160 -8.45 -7.10 22.87
N LYS A 161 -7.59 -6.08 23.09
CA LYS A 161 -7.85 -4.70 22.65
C LYS A 161 -7.87 -4.59 21.12
N ASP A 162 -6.94 -5.26 20.43
CA ASP A 162 -6.89 -5.26 18.97
C ASP A 162 -8.13 -5.92 18.35
N LYS A 163 -8.62 -7.01 18.97
CA LYS A 163 -9.85 -7.69 18.55
C LYS A 163 -11.09 -6.80 18.75
N LEU A 164 -11.15 -6.07 19.86
CA LEU A 164 -12.23 -5.13 20.13
C LEU A 164 -12.19 -3.94 19.16
N PHE A 165 -10.99 -3.39 18.90
CA PHE A 165 -10.79 -2.33 17.92
C PHE A 165 -11.22 -2.77 16.52
N LYS A 166 -10.78 -3.98 16.09
CA LYS A 166 -11.19 -4.58 14.82
C LYS A 166 -12.73 -4.66 14.73
N PHE A 167 -13.40 -5.13 15.77
CA PHE A 167 -14.87 -5.21 15.78
C PHE A 167 -15.52 -3.85 15.50
N PHE A 168 -15.04 -2.76 16.09
CA PHE A 168 -15.61 -1.41 15.85
C PHE A 168 -15.35 -0.91 14.43
N ILE A 169 -14.17 -1.17 13.88
CA ILE A 169 -13.83 -0.77 12.50
C ILE A 169 -14.62 -1.59 11.47
N GLU A 170 -15.01 -2.81 11.77
CA GLU A 170 -15.82 -3.66 10.88
C GLU A 170 -17.33 -3.35 10.93
N LEU A 171 -17.79 -2.45 11.80
CA LEU A 171 -19.19 -2.06 11.84
C LEU A 171 -19.59 -1.28 10.57
N PRO A 172 -20.67 -1.67 9.87
CA PRO A 172 -21.14 -0.96 8.69
C PRO A 172 -21.41 0.52 8.99
N ILE A 173 -20.99 1.42 8.08
CA ILE A 173 -21.15 2.89 8.18
C ILE A 173 -20.32 3.50 9.32
N PHE A 174 -20.46 3.00 10.55
CA PHE A 174 -19.74 3.51 11.72
C PHE A 174 -18.25 3.20 11.67
N GLY A 175 -17.88 1.99 11.26
CA GLY A 175 -16.48 1.61 11.11
C GLY A 175 -15.74 2.46 10.09
N THR A 176 -16.38 2.74 8.95
CA THR A 176 -15.83 3.66 7.94
C THR A 176 -15.65 5.07 8.52
N PHE A 177 -16.60 5.56 9.31
CA PHE A 177 -16.49 6.87 9.96
C PHE A 177 -15.33 6.91 10.97
N ILE A 178 -15.21 5.88 11.81
CA ILE A 178 -14.08 5.74 12.76
C ILE A 178 -12.76 5.70 12.00
N TYR A 179 -12.69 4.94 10.91
CA TYR A 179 -11.51 4.90 10.05
C TYR A 179 -11.12 6.28 9.54
N HIS A 180 -12.07 7.07 9.01
CA HIS A 180 -11.81 8.42 8.53
C HIS A 180 -11.32 9.39 9.61
N ILE A 181 -11.77 9.21 10.86
CA ILE A 181 -11.23 9.98 11.99
C ILE A 181 -9.78 9.61 12.28
N ILE A 182 -9.50 8.31 12.34
CA ILE A 182 -8.16 7.78 12.66
C ILE A 182 -7.15 8.10 11.54
N VAL A 183 -7.60 8.07 10.29
CA VAL A 183 -6.76 8.33 9.11
C VAL A 183 -7.07 9.73 8.55
N SER A 184 -7.16 10.71 9.43
CA SER A 184 -7.35 12.12 9.06
C SER A 184 -6.06 12.72 8.50
N ARG A 185 -6.18 13.86 7.78
CA ARG A 185 -5.01 14.62 7.30
C ARG A 185 -4.04 14.98 8.43
N GLU A 186 -4.57 15.35 9.59
CA GLU A 186 -3.77 15.70 10.76
C GLU A 186 -2.99 14.49 11.26
N THR A 187 -3.66 13.35 11.42
CA THR A 187 -3.01 12.10 11.88
C THR A 187 -1.94 11.63 10.90
N ILE A 188 -2.18 11.71 9.59
CA ILE A 188 -1.17 11.39 8.58
C ILE A 188 0.00 12.36 8.68
N ASN A 189 -0.25 13.66 8.79
CA ASN A 189 0.79 14.67 8.94
C ASN A 189 1.64 14.42 10.18
N ASP A 190 1.02 14.22 11.34
CA ASP A 190 1.72 13.95 12.60
C ASP A 190 2.57 12.68 12.51
N PHE A 191 2.04 11.63 11.86
CA PHE A 191 2.79 10.39 11.64
C PHE A 191 4.03 10.62 10.77
N PHE A 192 3.92 11.43 9.72
CA PHE A 192 5.06 11.78 8.86
C PHE A 192 6.11 12.60 9.62
N LEU A 193 5.67 13.59 10.38
CA LEU A 193 6.57 14.46 11.16
C LEU A 193 7.29 13.71 12.28
N ASP A 194 6.56 12.80 12.99
CA ASP A 194 7.09 12.15 14.19
C ASP A 194 7.84 10.85 13.91
N LYS A 195 7.50 10.15 12.81
CA LYS A 195 7.96 8.77 12.58
C LYS A 195 8.72 8.54 11.30
N LEU A 196 8.40 9.26 10.21
CA LEU A 196 8.96 8.94 8.90
C LEU A 196 10.07 9.88 8.47
N TYR A 197 10.00 11.16 8.80
CA TYR A 197 10.98 12.14 8.35
C TYR A 197 11.93 12.55 9.48
N TYR A 198 13.23 12.45 9.22
CA TYR A 198 14.27 12.98 10.14
C TYR A 198 14.17 14.50 10.30
N ASN A 199 13.88 15.21 9.20
CA ASN A 199 13.68 16.64 9.21
C ASN A 199 12.22 16.97 8.83
N PRO A 200 11.40 17.41 9.81
CA PRO A 200 9.99 17.69 9.57
C PRO A 200 9.74 18.83 8.56
N PHE A 201 10.72 19.72 8.35
CA PHE A 201 10.61 20.81 7.38
C PHE A 201 10.73 20.34 5.91
N HIS A 202 11.11 19.09 5.68
CA HIS A 202 11.23 18.50 4.36
C HIS A 202 10.02 17.63 3.97
N VAL A 203 8.98 17.61 4.77
CA VAL A 203 7.72 16.91 4.42
C VAL A 203 7.03 17.70 3.32
N ASP A 204 6.94 17.12 2.15
CA ASP A 204 6.27 17.70 1.01
C ASP A 204 4.75 17.54 1.18
N LYS A 205 4.01 18.63 0.94
CA LYS A 205 2.56 18.63 1.04
C LYS A 205 1.91 17.66 0.03
N ASP A 206 2.50 17.50 -1.14
CA ASP A 206 2.00 16.62 -2.18
C ASP A 206 2.09 15.15 -1.73
N VAL A 207 3.14 14.79 -0.98
CA VAL A 207 3.26 13.46 -0.38
C VAL A 207 2.12 13.20 0.61
N LEU A 208 1.83 14.17 1.50
CA LEU A 208 0.73 14.04 2.47
C LEU A 208 -0.63 13.92 1.77
N ASP A 209 -0.85 14.71 0.71
CA ASP A 209 -2.08 14.66 -0.08
C ASP A 209 -2.23 13.32 -0.80
N ALA A 210 -1.15 12.77 -1.38
CA ALA A 210 -1.16 11.46 -2.03
C ALA A 210 -1.48 10.32 -1.05
N TYR A 211 -0.89 10.34 0.15
CA TYR A 211 -1.20 9.36 1.19
C TYR A 211 -2.63 9.50 1.71
N TYR A 212 -3.12 10.71 1.85
CA TYR A 212 -4.51 10.94 2.24
C TYR A 212 -5.48 10.44 1.17
N GLU A 213 -5.22 10.70 -0.12
CA GLU A 213 -6.01 10.20 -1.24
C GLU A 213 -5.99 8.67 -1.30
N ALA A 214 -4.81 8.04 -1.17
CA ALA A 214 -4.66 6.58 -1.20
C ALA A 214 -5.39 5.88 -0.06
N ALA A 215 -5.56 6.57 1.09
CA ALA A 215 -6.23 6.03 2.27
C ALA A 215 -7.76 6.06 2.16
N HIS A 216 -8.33 6.88 1.29
CA HIS A 216 -9.78 7.13 1.17
C HIS A 216 -10.31 6.75 -0.20
#